data_cbaea20f0a3a1276c57b699dda95bc50
#
_entry.id   cbaea20f0a3a1276c57b699dda95bc50
#
_cell.length_a   1.000
_cell.length_b   1.000
_cell.length_c   1.000
_cell.angle_alpha   90.00
_cell.angle_beta   90.00
_cell.angle_gamma   90.00
#
_symmetry.space_group_name_H-M   'P 1'
#
loop_
_entity.id
_entity.type
_entity.pdbx_description
1 polymer ?
#
loop_
_entity_poly.entity_id
_entity_poly.type
_entity_poly.pdbx_seq_one_letter_code
_entity_poly.pdbx_strand_id
1 'polypeptide(L)'
;DRIYVMAWSMGVWVAGYVLSNASWPVIRSLAVNGTVYPIDDERGIPHAIFEGTLHGFSEKTLVRFRRRMCGTQEGVKAFLAHEPYRPLEELREELAALKQEVQAKNTPTFHWNKAIVGLQDLIFPVNNQQKAWEGVEIERLNIAHYDECLFDNLLSGKEEGWIRL
;
A
#
# COMPACT_ATOMS: atom_id res chain seq x y z
N ASP A 1 -17.15 -3.90 -19.94
CA ASP A 1 -15.75 -3.64 -19.70
C ASP A 1 -15.26 -4.52 -18.53
N ARG A 2 -13.98 -4.88 -18.55
CA ARG A 2 -13.33 -5.68 -17.52
C ARG A 2 -12.43 -4.77 -16.70
N ILE A 3 -12.61 -4.74 -15.38
CA ILE A 3 -11.79 -3.92 -14.48
C ILE A 3 -10.91 -4.84 -13.63
N TYR A 4 -9.60 -4.58 -13.67
CA TYR A 4 -8.60 -5.16 -12.79
C TYR A 4 -8.11 -4.07 -11.87
N VAL A 5 -8.10 -4.34 -10.57
CA VAL A 5 -7.69 -3.37 -9.55
C VAL A 5 -6.44 -3.89 -8.86
N MET A 6 -5.39 -3.10 -8.88
CA MET A 6 -4.22 -3.30 -8.04
C MET A 6 -4.03 -2.06 -7.16
N ALA A 7 -3.89 -2.26 -5.87
CA ALA A 7 -3.65 -1.17 -4.93
C ALA A 7 -2.47 -1.50 -4.02
N TRP A 8 -1.70 -0.48 -3.70
CA TRP A 8 -0.49 -0.58 -2.89
C TRP A 8 -0.58 0.32 -1.66
N SER A 9 -0.04 -0.18 -0.52
CA SER A 9 0.10 0.59 0.70
C SER A 9 -1.25 1.15 1.21
N MET A 10 -1.33 2.40 1.60
CA MET A 10 -2.58 3.06 2.01
C MET A 10 -3.61 3.16 0.87
N GLY A 11 -3.16 3.04 -0.39
CA GLY A 11 -4.05 2.95 -1.55
C GLY A 11 -5.00 1.75 -1.50
N VAL A 12 -4.66 0.69 -0.75
CA VAL A 12 -5.55 -0.47 -0.53
C VAL A 12 -6.83 -0.04 0.19
N TRP A 13 -6.71 0.79 1.22
CA TRP A 13 -7.88 1.35 1.91
C TRP A 13 -8.68 2.28 1.00
N VAL A 14 -7.99 3.19 0.29
CA VAL A 14 -8.64 4.15 -0.63
C VAL A 14 -9.44 3.43 -1.71
N ALA A 15 -8.80 2.48 -2.40
CA ALA A 15 -9.45 1.67 -3.42
C ALA A 15 -10.61 0.84 -2.84
N GLY A 16 -10.40 0.20 -1.69
CA GLY A 16 -11.45 -0.55 -1.00
C GLY A 16 -12.65 0.33 -0.66
N TYR A 17 -12.43 1.54 -0.17
CA TYR A 17 -13.50 2.49 0.14
C TYR A 17 -14.29 2.92 -1.10
N VAL A 18 -13.59 3.31 -2.18
CA VAL A 18 -14.22 3.71 -3.44
C VAL A 18 -15.03 2.55 -4.03
N LEU A 19 -14.46 1.35 -4.06
CA LEU A 19 -15.09 0.17 -4.64
C LEU A 19 -16.26 -0.37 -3.79
N SER A 20 -16.25 -0.15 -2.47
CA SER A 20 -17.41 -0.47 -1.61
C SER A 20 -18.65 0.35 -1.96
N ASN A 21 -18.45 1.53 -2.56
CA ASN A 21 -19.52 2.47 -2.91
C ASN A 21 -19.78 2.56 -4.43
N ALA A 22 -19.13 1.71 -5.22
CA ALA A 22 -19.26 1.70 -6.67
C ALA A 22 -19.76 0.34 -7.17
N SER A 23 -20.62 0.34 -8.18
CA SER A 23 -21.13 -0.89 -8.83
C SER A 23 -20.30 -1.23 -10.07
N TRP A 24 -18.99 -1.16 -9.97
CA TRP A 24 -18.09 -1.43 -11.10
C TRP A 24 -17.84 -2.95 -11.24
N PRO A 25 -17.77 -3.48 -12.48
CA PRO A 25 -17.52 -4.90 -12.72
C PRO A 25 -16.05 -5.24 -12.51
N VAL A 26 -15.59 -5.25 -11.27
CA VAL A 26 -14.23 -5.67 -10.91
C VAL A 26 -14.11 -7.18 -11.07
N ILE A 27 -13.25 -7.60 -11.98
CA ILE A 27 -13.00 -9.02 -12.28
C ILE A 27 -11.94 -9.61 -11.33
N ARG A 28 -10.92 -8.84 -11.02
CA ARG A 28 -9.84 -9.25 -10.11
C ARG A 28 -9.33 -8.04 -9.32
N SER A 29 -8.97 -8.28 -8.07
CA SER A 29 -8.41 -7.27 -7.18
C SER A 29 -7.21 -7.83 -6.41
N LEU A 30 -6.13 -7.06 -6.39
CA LEU A 30 -4.85 -7.39 -5.75
C LEU A 30 -4.45 -6.27 -4.80
N ALA A 31 -4.30 -6.59 -3.53
CA ALA A 31 -3.72 -5.70 -2.53
C ALA A 31 -2.22 -6.02 -2.39
N VAL A 32 -1.38 -5.01 -2.38
CA VAL A 32 0.09 -5.15 -2.24
C VAL A 32 0.57 -4.32 -1.05
N ASN A 33 1.18 -4.97 -0.07
CA ASN A 33 1.82 -4.32 1.08
C ASN A 33 0.95 -3.21 1.71
N GLY A 34 -0.29 -3.53 2.00
CA GLY A 34 -1.26 -2.65 2.62
C GLY A 34 -2.48 -3.42 3.08
N THR A 35 -3.37 -2.77 3.81
CA THR A 35 -4.58 -3.39 4.34
C THR A 35 -5.79 -2.45 4.28
N VAL A 36 -6.97 -2.98 4.50
CA VAL A 36 -8.20 -2.18 4.66
C VAL A 36 -8.29 -1.49 6.03
N TYR A 37 -7.29 -1.71 6.89
CA TYR A 37 -7.12 -1.06 8.20
C TYR A 37 -5.80 -0.28 8.22
N PRO A 38 -5.66 0.83 7.48
CA PRO A 38 -4.35 1.44 7.23
C PRO A 38 -3.68 2.00 8.49
N ILE A 39 -4.47 2.42 9.49
CA ILE A 39 -4.00 2.92 10.79
C ILE A 39 -4.68 2.08 11.86
N ASP A 40 -4.00 1.05 12.33
CA ASP A 40 -4.55 0.08 13.30
C ASP A 40 -3.39 -0.68 13.95
N ASP A 41 -3.40 -0.80 15.28
CA ASP A 41 -2.27 -1.38 16.02
C ASP A 41 -2.05 -2.88 15.75
N GLU A 42 -3.08 -3.59 15.30
CA GLU A 42 -3.02 -5.02 15.04
C GLU A 42 -3.10 -5.42 13.57
N ARG A 43 -3.65 -4.56 12.69
CA ARG A 43 -3.97 -4.90 11.29
C ARG A 43 -3.46 -3.90 10.26
N GLY A 44 -2.77 -2.85 10.71
CA GLY A 44 -2.26 -1.78 9.87
C GLY A 44 -0.95 -1.20 10.39
N ILE A 45 -0.69 0.05 10.06
CA ILE A 45 0.38 0.83 10.66
C ILE A 45 -0.06 1.21 12.08
N PRO A 46 0.72 0.88 13.12
CA PRO A 46 0.37 1.24 14.50
C PRO A 46 0.17 2.75 14.67
N HIS A 47 -0.85 3.14 15.44
CA HIS A 47 -1.20 4.56 15.65
C HIS A 47 -0.01 5.42 16.06
N ALA A 48 0.80 4.96 17.02
CA ALA A 48 1.97 5.71 17.49
C ALA A 48 3.02 5.91 16.38
N ILE A 49 3.20 4.93 15.47
CA ILE A 49 4.14 5.03 14.34
C ILE A 49 3.61 6.00 13.29
N PHE A 50 2.32 5.92 12.98
CA PHE A 50 1.69 6.84 12.02
C PHE A 50 1.74 8.29 12.52
N GLU A 51 1.34 8.54 13.77
CA GLU A 51 1.39 9.86 14.39
C GLU A 51 2.82 10.42 14.45
N GLY A 52 3.79 9.59 14.82
CA GLY A 52 5.20 9.97 14.81
C GLY A 52 5.71 10.37 13.43
N THR A 53 5.26 9.68 12.40
CA THR A 53 5.59 10.01 11.00
C THR A 53 4.97 11.34 10.59
N LEU A 54 3.70 11.57 10.88
CA LEU A 54 2.98 12.79 10.52
C LEU A 54 3.54 14.01 11.26
N HIS A 55 3.73 13.94 12.59
CA HIS A 55 4.23 15.05 13.40
C HIS A 55 5.69 15.39 13.10
N GLY A 56 6.51 14.36 12.82
CA GLY A 56 7.93 14.53 12.49
C GLY A 56 8.21 14.73 11.00
N PHE A 57 7.18 14.99 10.17
CA PHE A 57 7.32 15.04 8.73
C PHE A 57 8.27 16.18 8.29
N SER A 58 9.35 15.83 7.62
CA SER A 58 10.40 16.73 7.15
C SER A 58 11.20 16.05 6.04
N GLU A 59 12.02 16.78 5.29
CA GLU A 59 12.91 16.20 4.27
C GLU A 59 13.79 15.07 4.85
N LYS A 60 14.34 15.28 6.04
CA LYS A 60 15.19 14.28 6.70
C LYS A 60 14.42 13.00 7.03
N THR A 61 13.20 13.12 7.54
CA THR A 61 12.38 11.94 7.87
C THR A 61 11.81 11.28 6.63
N LEU A 62 11.52 12.02 5.58
CA LEU A 62 11.12 11.49 4.27
C LEU A 62 12.22 10.62 3.66
N VAL A 63 13.48 11.05 3.72
CA VAL A 63 14.63 10.22 3.29
C VAL A 63 14.71 8.92 4.08
N ARG A 64 14.50 8.95 5.39
CA ARG A 64 14.48 7.74 6.23
C ARG A 64 13.30 6.84 5.89
N PHE A 65 12.13 7.42 5.65
CA PHE A 65 10.95 6.69 5.23
C PHE A 65 11.19 5.94 3.91
N ARG A 66 11.75 6.61 2.90
CA ARG A 66 12.10 6.00 1.60
C ARG A 66 13.09 4.84 1.75
N ARG A 67 14.08 4.96 2.63
CA ARG A 67 15.02 3.85 2.92
C ARG A 67 14.31 2.64 3.53
N ARG A 68 13.38 2.87 4.45
CA ARG A 68 12.57 1.79 5.03
C ARG A 68 11.61 1.18 4.01
N MET A 69 11.03 2.00 3.16
CA MET A 69 10.11 1.60 2.12
C MET A 69 10.78 0.68 1.08
N CYS A 70 11.97 1.06 0.61
CA CYS A 70 12.68 0.32 -0.43
C CYS A 70 13.59 -0.79 0.08
N GLY A 71 13.98 -0.78 1.35
CA GLY A 71 14.78 -1.81 2.00
C GLY A 71 16.27 -1.83 1.62
N THR A 72 16.64 -1.51 0.37
CA THR A 72 18.01 -1.51 -0.14
C THR A 72 18.40 -0.17 -0.78
N GLN A 73 19.71 0.07 -0.94
CA GLN A 73 20.19 1.29 -1.62
C GLN A 73 19.81 1.29 -3.11
N GLU A 74 19.87 0.14 -3.76
CA GLU A 74 19.46 -0.05 -5.15
C GLU A 74 17.96 0.25 -5.31
N GLY A 75 17.12 -0.25 -4.42
CA GLY A 75 15.69 0.02 -4.39
C GLY A 75 15.37 1.52 -4.21
N VAL A 76 16.11 2.21 -3.33
CA VAL A 76 15.98 3.68 -3.17
C VAL A 76 16.36 4.39 -4.46
N LYS A 77 17.46 3.98 -5.10
CA LYS A 77 17.92 4.59 -6.36
C LYS A 77 16.90 4.39 -7.49
N ALA A 78 16.36 3.18 -7.62
CA ALA A 78 15.32 2.86 -8.59
C ALA A 78 14.06 3.70 -8.36
N PHE A 79 13.57 3.77 -7.12
CA PHE A 79 12.42 4.59 -6.76
C PHE A 79 12.63 6.07 -7.11
N LEU A 80 13.77 6.66 -6.72
CA LEU A 80 14.06 8.07 -6.94
C LEU A 80 14.25 8.42 -8.44
N ALA A 81 14.61 7.45 -9.29
CA ALA A 81 14.73 7.65 -10.72
C ALA A 81 13.39 7.94 -11.41
N HIS A 82 12.29 7.48 -10.81
CA HIS A 82 10.92 7.59 -11.33
C HIS A 82 9.97 8.37 -10.40
N GLU A 83 10.52 8.94 -9.33
CA GLU A 83 9.71 9.67 -8.36
C GLU A 83 9.07 10.91 -8.97
N PRO A 84 7.75 11.09 -8.88
CA PRO A 84 7.11 12.33 -9.29
C PRO A 84 7.54 13.46 -8.35
N TYR A 85 7.85 14.61 -8.92
CA TYR A 85 8.12 15.79 -8.11
C TYR A 85 6.85 16.20 -7.36
N ARG A 86 6.93 16.18 -6.02
CA ARG A 86 5.86 16.65 -5.14
C ARG A 86 6.47 17.45 -3.98
N PRO A 87 5.97 18.67 -3.72
CA PRO A 87 6.40 19.46 -2.58
C PRO A 87 6.18 18.71 -1.25
N LEU A 88 7.11 18.88 -0.33
CA LEU A 88 7.06 18.24 0.98
C LEU A 88 5.74 18.52 1.73
N GLU A 89 5.26 19.75 1.66
CA GLU A 89 4.03 20.17 2.33
C GLU A 89 2.81 19.46 1.76
N GLU A 90 2.72 19.28 0.44
CA GLU A 90 1.63 18.52 -0.19
C GLU A 90 1.60 17.06 0.28
N LEU A 91 2.77 16.43 0.41
CA LEU A 91 2.87 15.06 0.93
C LEU A 91 2.39 14.97 2.39
N ARG A 92 2.74 15.96 3.20
CA ARG A 92 2.30 16.06 4.59
C ARG A 92 0.79 16.29 4.70
N GLU A 93 0.25 17.23 3.92
CA GLU A 93 -1.19 17.51 3.87
C GLU A 93 -1.99 16.30 3.42
N GLU A 94 -1.53 15.57 2.41
CA GLU A 94 -2.14 14.33 1.95
C GLU A 94 -2.17 13.27 3.06
N LEU A 95 -1.07 13.08 3.77
CA LEU A 95 -1.01 12.14 4.88
C LEU A 95 -1.97 12.52 6.01
N ALA A 96 -2.08 13.81 6.33
CA ALA A 96 -3.02 14.34 7.32
C ALA A 96 -4.48 14.15 6.87
N ALA A 97 -4.77 14.41 5.60
CA ALA A 97 -6.09 14.21 5.02
C ALA A 97 -6.50 12.73 5.03
N LEU A 98 -5.59 11.83 4.65
CA LEU A 98 -5.84 10.38 4.73
C LEU A 98 -6.17 9.93 6.16
N LYS A 99 -5.45 10.44 7.16
CA LYS A 99 -5.77 10.17 8.57
C LYS A 99 -7.20 10.58 8.92
N GLN A 100 -7.60 11.79 8.55
CA GLN A 100 -8.94 12.29 8.83
C GLN A 100 -10.02 11.44 8.16
N GLU A 101 -9.80 11.07 6.89
CA GLU A 101 -10.72 10.22 6.15
C GLU A 101 -10.85 8.82 6.76
N VAL A 102 -9.74 8.21 7.16
CA VAL A 102 -9.73 6.90 7.84
C VAL A 102 -10.49 6.96 9.17
N GLN A 103 -10.33 8.04 9.94
CA GLN A 103 -11.02 8.21 11.21
C GLN A 103 -12.53 8.50 11.05
N ALA A 104 -12.92 9.18 9.98
CA ALA A 104 -14.30 9.57 9.72
C ALA A 104 -15.15 8.48 9.05
N LYS A 105 -14.52 7.52 8.40
CA LYS A 105 -15.20 6.54 7.55
C LYS A 105 -15.16 5.13 8.15
N ASN A 106 -16.16 4.34 7.81
CA ASN A 106 -16.18 2.93 8.17
C ASN A 106 -15.13 2.13 7.38
N THR A 107 -14.72 1.00 7.91
CA THR A 107 -13.86 0.05 7.20
C THR A 107 -14.51 -0.35 5.87
N PRO A 108 -13.75 -0.35 4.77
CA PRO A 108 -14.24 -0.80 3.48
C PRO A 108 -14.80 -2.23 3.52
N THR A 109 -15.90 -2.44 2.81
CA THR A 109 -16.55 -3.76 2.70
C THR A 109 -16.22 -4.48 1.38
N PHE A 110 -15.40 -3.86 0.53
CA PHE A 110 -14.97 -4.46 -0.73
C PHE A 110 -14.13 -5.73 -0.48
N HIS A 111 -14.46 -6.81 -1.21
CA HIS A 111 -13.76 -8.09 -1.09
C HIS A 111 -12.58 -8.16 -2.06
N TRP A 112 -11.38 -8.22 -1.50
CA TRP A 112 -10.16 -8.43 -2.25
C TRP A 112 -9.98 -9.91 -2.61
N ASN A 113 -9.57 -10.20 -3.85
CA ASN A 113 -9.34 -11.60 -4.26
C ASN A 113 -8.02 -12.14 -3.69
N LYS A 114 -6.98 -11.30 -3.63
CA LYS A 114 -5.65 -11.71 -3.22
C LYS A 114 -4.89 -10.55 -2.58
N ALA A 115 -4.00 -10.89 -1.65
CA ALA A 115 -3.04 -9.96 -1.06
C ALA A 115 -1.61 -10.48 -1.23
N ILE A 116 -0.68 -9.60 -1.58
CA ILE A 116 0.76 -9.83 -1.52
C ILE A 116 1.29 -9.17 -0.26
N VAL A 117 2.01 -9.94 0.55
CA VAL A 117 2.64 -9.49 1.80
C VAL A 117 4.15 -9.63 1.67
N GLY A 118 4.85 -8.50 1.65
CA GLY A 118 6.30 -8.44 1.65
C GLY A 118 6.87 -8.78 3.03
N LEU A 119 7.68 -9.86 3.09
CA LEU A 119 8.27 -10.32 4.34
C LEU A 119 9.35 -9.38 4.91
N GLN A 120 9.82 -8.42 4.11
CA GLN A 120 10.76 -7.36 4.49
C GLN A 120 10.09 -5.99 4.60
N ASP A 121 8.76 -5.94 4.65
CA ASP A 121 8.01 -4.68 4.79
C ASP A 121 8.24 -4.05 6.18
N LEU A 122 8.87 -2.86 6.17
CA LEU A 122 9.14 -2.07 7.38
C LEU A 122 8.16 -0.90 7.56
N ILE A 123 7.11 -0.81 6.73
CA ILE A 123 6.07 0.21 6.79
C ILE A 123 4.80 -0.38 7.36
N PHE A 124 4.23 -1.40 6.71
CA PHE A 124 3.13 -2.20 7.25
C PHE A 124 3.70 -3.46 7.91
N PRO A 125 3.62 -3.62 9.24
CA PRO A 125 4.13 -4.81 9.90
C PRO A 125 3.57 -6.10 9.30
N VAL A 126 4.43 -7.06 9.02
CA VAL A 126 4.07 -8.32 8.35
C VAL A 126 2.96 -9.06 9.11
N ASN A 127 3.09 -9.16 10.44
CA ASN A 127 2.07 -9.82 11.26
C ASN A 127 0.71 -9.11 11.20
N ASN A 128 0.70 -7.79 11.14
CA ASN A 128 -0.52 -6.99 11.04
C ASN A 128 -1.20 -7.20 9.68
N GLN A 129 -0.42 -7.25 8.60
CA GLN A 129 -0.94 -7.56 7.28
C GLN A 129 -1.56 -8.97 7.25
N GLN A 130 -0.88 -9.96 7.83
CA GLN A 130 -1.38 -11.34 7.87
C GLN A 130 -2.70 -11.45 8.65
N LYS A 131 -2.83 -10.74 9.77
CA LYS A 131 -4.09 -10.66 10.53
C LYS A 131 -5.20 -9.97 9.72
N ALA A 132 -4.87 -8.87 9.04
CA ALA A 132 -5.84 -8.11 8.26
C ALA A 132 -6.45 -8.92 7.11
N TRP A 133 -5.67 -9.84 6.53
CA TRP A 133 -6.05 -10.65 5.37
C TRP A 133 -6.53 -12.06 5.75
N GLU A 134 -6.92 -12.28 7.01
CA GLU A 134 -7.52 -13.56 7.40
C GLU A 134 -8.75 -13.88 6.53
N GLY A 135 -8.74 -15.05 5.90
CA GLY A 135 -9.79 -15.48 4.96
C GLY A 135 -9.61 -15.02 3.50
N VAL A 136 -8.55 -14.26 3.19
CA VAL A 136 -8.17 -13.87 1.82
C VAL A 136 -6.93 -14.67 1.39
N GLU A 137 -6.80 -14.99 0.11
CA GLU A 137 -5.59 -15.62 -0.42
C GLU A 137 -4.37 -14.69 -0.21
N ILE A 138 -3.35 -15.18 0.49
CA ILE A 138 -2.11 -14.43 0.77
C ILE A 138 -0.94 -15.07 0.03
N GLU A 139 -0.25 -14.29 -0.78
CA GLU A 139 1.08 -14.62 -1.30
C GLU A 139 2.15 -13.88 -0.50
N ARG A 140 3.12 -14.63 0.04
CA ARG A 140 4.23 -14.10 0.81
C ARG A 140 5.48 -14.06 -0.03
N LEU A 141 6.03 -12.86 -0.24
CA LEU A 141 7.23 -12.66 -1.04
C LEU A 141 8.35 -12.05 -0.20
N ASN A 142 9.59 -12.38 -0.51
CA ASN A 142 10.75 -11.82 0.18
C ASN A 142 11.13 -10.45 -0.41
N ILE A 143 10.23 -9.50 -0.29
CA ILE A 143 10.35 -8.12 -0.80
C ILE A 143 10.14 -7.09 0.31
N ALA A 144 10.64 -5.89 0.10
CA ALA A 144 10.35 -4.71 0.94
C ALA A 144 8.94 -4.16 0.66
N HIS A 145 8.61 -3.02 1.26
CA HIS A 145 7.33 -2.35 1.04
C HIS A 145 7.13 -1.92 -0.42
N TYR A 146 8.20 -1.44 -1.06
CA TYR A 146 8.28 -1.13 -2.49
C TYR A 146 9.30 -2.07 -3.16
N ASP A 147 8.89 -2.69 -4.25
CA ASP A 147 9.74 -3.52 -5.10
C ASP A 147 9.39 -3.29 -6.58
N GLU A 148 10.31 -2.65 -7.31
CA GLU A 148 10.10 -2.28 -8.71
C GLU A 148 9.88 -3.50 -9.61
N CYS A 149 10.68 -4.55 -9.40
CA CYS A 149 10.58 -5.78 -10.19
C CYS A 149 9.22 -6.47 -10.03
N LEU A 150 8.65 -6.43 -8.82
CA LEU A 150 7.31 -6.94 -8.59
C LEU A 150 6.28 -6.18 -9.42
N PHE A 151 6.30 -4.85 -9.37
CA PHE A 151 5.33 -4.03 -10.10
C PHE A 151 5.49 -4.19 -11.61
N ASP A 152 6.71 -4.21 -12.12
CA ASP A 152 6.98 -4.44 -13.55
C ASP A 152 6.44 -5.81 -14.00
N ASN A 153 6.64 -6.85 -13.20
CA ASN A 153 6.11 -8.19 -13.50
C ASN A 153 4.58 -8.22 -13.47
N LEU A 154 3.96 -7.62 -12.45
CA LEU A 154 2.51 -7.58 -12.32
C LEU A 154 1.84 -6.80 -13.46
N LEU A 155 2.47 -5.73 -13.94
CA LEU A 155 1.93 -4.83 -14.97
C LEU A 155 2.34 -5.20 -16.40
N SER A 156 3.24 -6.17 -16.57
CA SER A 156 3.84 -6.50 -17.88
C SER A 156 2.86 -7.00 -18.94
N GLY A 157 1.65 -7.37 -18.58
CA GLY A 157 0.66 -7.97 -19.50
C GLY A 157 1.04 -9.37 -20.05
N LYS A 158 2.14 -9.98 -19.55
CA LYS A 158 2.56 -11.35 -19.89
C LYS A 158 1.63 -12.37 -19.23
N GLU A 159 1.67 -13.63 -19.68
CA GLU A 159 0.84 -14.72 -19.11
C GLU A 159 1.00 -14.87 -17.59
N GLU A 160 2.18 -14.55 -17.04
CA GLU A 160 2.47 -14.58 -15.61
C GLU A 160 2.08 -13.28 -14.90
N GLY A 161 1.68 -12.25 -15.64
CA GLY A 161 1.26 -10.96 -15.09
C GLY A 161 -0.11 -11.04 -14.40
N TRP A 162 -0.37 -10.08 -13.53
CA TRP A 162 -1.66 -9.93 -12.87
C TRP A 162 -2.80 -9.61 -13.85
N ILE A 163 -2.52 -8.76 -14.84
CA ILE A 163 -3.45 -8.38 -15.90
C ILE A 163 -3.32 -9.40 -17.03
N ARG A 164 -4.33 -10.24 -17.17
CA ARG A 164 -4.47 -11.10 -18.35
C ARG A 164 -5.37 -10.38 -19.34
N LEU A 165 -4.77 -9.89 -20.41
CA LEU A 165 -5.49 -9.28 -21.54
C LEU A 165 -6.31 -10.32 -22.30
#